data_5026e2b9845291b1c7195b95fc58fbf6
#
_entry.id   5026e2b9845291b1c7195b95fc58fbf6
#
_cell.length_a   1.000
_cell.length_b   1.000
_cell.length_c   1.000
_cell.angle_alpha   90.00
_cell.angle_beta   90.00
_cell.angle_gamma   90.00
#
_symmetry.space_group_name_H-M   'P 1'
#
loop_
_entity.id
_entity.type
_entity.pdbx_description
1 polymer ?
#
loop_
_entity_poly.entity_id
_entity_poly.type
_entity_poly.pdbx_seq_one_letter_code
_entity_poly.pdbx_strand_id
1 'polypeptide(L)'
;IGNMFAQGSDQPDRFLESNVVKRTNPYAIVKESFEVSGSQATNIGYIDVGGGDYRYYIKSEMDTRQRFMDKREMVMLLGQKVTNIDTTNGITDIDGTEGYFSALEDRGMVTSDLLGSNGLTDLDALIKEMDKNGCPAEYAVYSATRQDLLLDDMVAGAGAGTNVTAGVAASFGAFNNDRDMALNLGFKSFSRGGYTFHKNSFKLLNDPTLLGNDDVHNRLAAGVMIPLANVVDPRSGERAPALEMNFKSAGGYDREMEHWVTGGGVLGFTNDTQDVAKFHYRSECCLVTRSANQHVLIQGTV
;
A
#
# COMPACT_ATOMS: atom_id res chain seq x y z
N ILE A 1 1.80 -33.16 16.84
CA ILE A 1 2.18 -34.46 17.41
C ILE A 1 1.05 -35.41 17.05
N GLY A 2 1.34 -36.40 16.19
CA GLY A 2 0.34 -37.38 15.76
C GLY A 2 -0.12 -38.24 16.96
N ASN A 3 -1.42 -38.50 17.05
CA ASN A 3 -1.96 -39.43 18.00
C ASN A 3 -1.69 -40.84 17.51
N MET A 4 -1.18 -41.69 18.41
CA MET A 4 -1.01 -43.12 18.15
C MET A 4 -2.19 -43.85 18.76
N PHE A 5 -2.81 -44.74 18.00
CA PHE A 5 -3.95 -45.52 18.45
C PHE A 5 -3.57 -47.00 18.52
N ALA A 6 -4.17 -47.70 19.45
CA ALA A 6 -3.98 -49.14 19.60
C ALA A 6 -4.74 -49.87 18.46
N GLN A 7 -4.28 -51.08 18.12
CA GLN A 7 -4.98 -51.93 17.15
C GLN A 7 -6.38 -52.24 17.67
N GLY A 8 -7.43 -51.96 16.86
CA GLY A 8 -8.82 -52.19 17.25
C GLY A 8 -9.46 -51.07 18.10
N SER A 9 -8.79 -49.90 18.27
CA SER A 9 -9.40 -48.73 18.91
C SER A 9 -10.34 -47.99 17.99
N ASP A 10 -11.32 -47.32 18.59
CA ASP A 10 -12.28 -46.47 17.85
C ASP A 10 -11.60 -45.25 17.22
N GLN A 11 -12.25 -44.67 16.19
CA GLN A 11 -11.82 -43.43 15.58
C GLN A 11 -11.97 -42.26 16.57
N PRO A 12 -11.08 -41.24 16.51
CA PRO A 12 -11.18 -40.10 17.43
C PRO A 12 -12.43 -39.26 17.13
N ASP A 13 -13.16 -38.89 18.15
CA ASP A 13 -14.35 -38.02 18.07
C ASP A 13 -14.00 -36.53 17.89
N ARG A 14 -12.73 -36.19 17.96
CA ARG A 14 -12.26 -34.80 17.90
C ARG A 14 -11.27 -34.63 16.77
N PHE A 15 -11.47 -33.62 15.96
CA PHE A 15 -10.56 -33.19 14.91
C PHE A 15 -10.26 -31.68 15.04
N LEU A 16 -9.14 -31.26 14.47
CA LEU A 16 -8.74 -29.88 14.45
C LEU A 16 -9.44 -29.19 13.26
N GLU A 17 -10.32 -28.24 13.56
CA GLU A 17 -10.90 -27.37 12.53
C GLU A 17 -10.12 -26.04 12.46
N SER A 18 -9.74 -25.64 11.25
CA SER A 18 -9.26 -24.28 11.03
C SER A 18 -10.45 -23.32 10.99
N ASN A 19 -10.47 -22.34 11.88
CA ASN A 19 -11.53 -21.34 11.91
C ASN A 19 -11.08 -20.09 11.13
N VAL A 20 -11.82 -19.76 10.07
CA VAL A 20 -11.59 -18.55 9.27
C VAL A 20 -12.44 -17.40 9.83
N VAL A 21 -11.79 -16.34 10.26
CA VAL A 21 -12.46 -15.13 10.72
C VAL A 21 -12.74 -14.22 9.52
N LYS A 22 -14.03 -14.01 9.23
CA LYS A 22 -14.48 -13.08 8.19
C LYS A 22 -14.69 -11.70 8.81
N ARG A 23 -14.12 -10.69 8.18
CA ARG A 23 -14.32 -9.27 8.53
C ARG A 23 -14.95 -8.53 7.37
N THR A 24 -15.61 -7.42 7.65
CA THR A 24 -16.25 -6.55 6.65
C THR A 24 -15.58 -5.19 6.68
N ASN A 25 -15.37 -4.60 5.51
CA ASN A 25 -14.87 -3.25 5.34
C ASN A 25 -15.88 -2.44 4.53
N PRO A 26 -16.37 -1.27 5.01
CA PRO A 26 -17.30 -0.45 4.27
C PRO A 26 -16.62 0.26 3.09
N TYR A 27 -17.43 0.68 2.12
CA TYR A 27 -16.97 1.52 1.02
C TYR A 27 -16.87 2.97 1.46
N ALA A 28 -15.77 3.63 1.12
CA ALA A 28 -15.60 5.06 1.31
C ALA A 28 -15.88 5.82 0.01
N ILE A 29 -16.55 6.97 0.12
CA ILE A 29 -16.83 7.86 -1.01
C ILE A 29 -15.82 9.00 -0.99
N VAL A 30 -14.92 9.03 -1.96
CA VAL A 30 -13.94 10.10 -2.16
C VAL A 30 -14.45 11.05 -3.25
N LYS A 31 -14.41 12.34 -3.00
CA LYS A 31 -14.85 13.38 -3.95
C LYS A 31 -13.81 14.49 -4.05
N GLU A 32 -13.69 15.07 -5.24
CA GLU A 32 -12.93 16.29 -5.51
C GLU A 32 -13.65 17.10 -6.59
N SER A 33 -13.46 18.41 -6.60
CA SER A 33 -13.99 19.27 -7.63
C SER A 33 -13.02 20.41 -7.95
N PHE A 34 -13.04 20.83 -9.21
CA PHE A 34 -12.32 21.99 -9.69
C PHE A 34 -13.32 22.93 -10.40
N GLU A 35 -13.22 24.21 -10.14
CA GLU A 35 -14.09 25.22 -10.71
C GLU A 35 -13.28 26.26 -11.50
N VAL A 36 -13.75 26.60 -12.69
CA VAL A 36 -13.17 27.66 -13.52
C VAL A 36 -14.27 28.61 -13.95
N SER A 37 -14.06 29.91 -13.73
CA SER A 37 -14.98 30.95 -14.22
C SER A 37 -14.81 31.18 -15.72
N GLY A 38 -15.83 31.72 -16.38
CA GLY A 38 -15.79 32.07 -17.80
C GLY A 38 -14.63 33.02 -18.14
N SER A 39 -14.32 33.96 -17.25
CA SER A 39 -13.17 34.84 -17.40
C SER A 39 -11.82 34.10 -17.32
N GLN A 40 -11.68 33.14 -16.39
CA GLN A 40 -10.46 32.33 -16.27
C GLN A 40 -10.31 31.35 -17.44
N ALA A 41 -11.40 30.83 -17.98
CA ALA A 41 -11.38 29.89 -19.09
C ALA A 41 -10.82 30.52 -20.38
N THR A 42 -10.86 31.86 -20.50
CA THR A 42 -10.29 32.60 -21.64
C THR A 42 -8.81 32.99 -21.44
N ASN A 43 -8.26 32.83 -20.23
CA ASN A 43 -6.87 33.17 -19.98
C ASN A 43 -5.92 32.15 -20.64
N ILE A 44 -4.89 32.68 -21.29
CA ILE A 44 -3.83 31.89 -21.91
C ILE A 44 -2.70 31.70 -20.91
N GLY A 45 -2.32 30.47 -20.67
CA GLY A 45 -1.15 30.13 -19.84
C GLY A 45 0.16 30.22 -20.66
N TYR A 46 1.28 30.31 -19.95
CA TYR A 46 2.61 30.28 -20.55
C TYR A 46 3.21 28.87 -20.65
N ILE A 47 2.50 27.86 -20.22
CA ILE A 47 2.97 26.48 -20.20
C ILE A 47 2.17 25.67 -21.20
N ASP A 48 2.86 25.04 -22.13
CA ASP A 48 2.26 24.09 -23.08
C ASP A 48 1.86 22.82 -22.30
N VAL A 49 0.58 22.47 -22.37
CA VAL A 49 0.01 21.29 -21.71
C VAL A 49 0.03 20.07 -22.64
N GLY A 50 0.51 20.23 -23.83
CA GLY A 50 0.54 19.24 -24.91
C GLY A 50 -0.38 19.60 -26.09
N GLY A 51 0.04 19.25 -27.29
CA GLY A 51 -0.72 19.50 -28.50
C GLY A 51 -0.83 20.97 -28.91
N GLY A 52 -0.05 21.88 -28.32
CA GLY A 52 -0.09 23.33 -28.64
C GLY A 52 -1.20 24.09 -27.91
N ASP A 53 -1.81 23.49 -26.87
CA ASP A 53 -2.83 24.18 -26.08
C ASP A 53 -2.21 24.80 -24.80
N TYR A 54 -2.27 26.12 -24.70
CA TYR A 54 -1.68 26.93 -23.62
C TYR A 54 -2.72 27.40 -22.60
N ARG A 55 -3.90 26.78 -22.51
CA ARG A 55 -4.95 27.22 -21.60
C ARG A 55 -4.64 26.83 -20.15
N TYR A 56 -4.66 27.82 -19.29
CA TYR A 56 -4.32 27.65 -17.87
C TYR A 56 -5.21 26.64 -17.13
N TYR A 57 -6.52 26.60 -17.41
CA TYR A 57 -7.46 25.73 -16.71
C TYR A 57 -7.22 24.25 -16.98
N ILE A 58 -6.68 23.88 -18.15
CA ILE A 58 -6.38 22.48 -18.51
C ILE A 58 -5.32 21.91 -17.58
N LYS A 59 -4.27 22.68 -17.29
CA LYS A 59 -3.25 22.26 -16.33
C LYS A 59 -3.84 22.09 -14.93
N SER A 60 -4.65 23.05 -14.48
CA SER A 60 -5.28 23.00 -13.16
C SER A 60 -6.25 21.82 -13.02
N GLU A 61 -6.94 21.44 -14.10
CA GLU A 61 -7.77 20.24 -14.13
C GLU A 61 -6.92 18.97 -13.99
N MET A 62 -5.83 18.86 -14.73
CA MET A 62 -4.90 17.72 -14.66
C MET A 62 -4.30 17.58 -13.25
N ASP A 63 -3.88 18.69 -12.65
CA ASP A 63 -3.34 18.72 -11.29
C ASP A 63 -4.42 18.29 -10.25
N THR A 64 -5.67 18.70 -10.47
CA THR A 64 -6.80 18.30 -9.60
C THR A 64 -7.11 16.81 -9.73
N ARG A 65 -7.06 16.27 -10.95
CA ARG A 65 -7.24 14.84 -11.20
C ARG A 65 -6.14 14.02 -10.52
N GLN A 66 -4.89 14.45 -10.63
CA GLN A 66 -3.77 13.79 -9.95
C GLN A 66 -3.95 13.82 -8.45
N ARG A 67 -4.27 14.97 -7.86
CA ARG A 67 -4.53 15.14 -6.44
C ARG A 67 -5.71 14.27 -5.95
N PHE A 68 -6.74 14.09 -6.78
CA PHE A 68 -7.85 13.18 -6.46
C PHE A 68 -7.38 11.72 -6.38
N MET A 69 -6.54 11.28 -7.31
CA MET A 69 -5.96 9.93 -7.29
C MET A 69 -5.09 9.72 -6.07
N ASP A 70 -4.22 10.69 -5.74
CA ASP A 70 -3.35 10.64 -4.57
C ASP A 70 -4.17 10.57 -3.26
N LYS A 71 -5.23 11.38 -3.14
CA LYS A 71 -6.16 11.32 -2.00
C LYS A 71 -6.82 9.94 -1.86
N ARG A 72 -7.25 9.35 -2.98
CA ARG A 72 -7.86 8.02 -2.97
C ARG A 72 -6.88 6.97 -2.48
N GLU A 73 -5.65 6.98 -2.96
CA GLU A 73 -4.59 6.08 -2.49
C GLU A 73 -4.29 6.28 -1.01
N MET A 74 -4.21 7.53 -0.55
CA MET A 74 -3.97 7.82 0.87
C MET A 74 -5.10 7.30 1.77
N VAL A 75 -6.36 7.42 1.34
CA VAL A 75 -7.50 6.85 2.08
C VAL A 75 -7.39 5.33 2.15
N MET A 76 -6.93 4.67 1.08
CA MET A 76 -6.73 3.22 1.08
C MET A 76 -5.54 2.78 1.96
N LEU A 77 -4.52 3.60 2.10
CA LEU A 77 -3.36 3.29 2.94
C LEU A 77 -3.59 3.59 4.42
N LEU A 78 -4.12 4.79 4.73
CA LEU A 78 -4.18 5.34 6.10
C LEU A 78 -5.59 5.42 6.69
N GLY A 79 -6.62 5.05 5.92
CA GLY A 79 -8.01 5.15 6.36
C GLY A 79 -8.28 4.36 7.65
N GLN A 80 -9.21 4.83 8.45
CA GLN A 80 -9.70 4.10 9.61
C GLN A 80 -11.13 3.62 9.36
N LYS A 81 -11.42 2.41 9.80
CA LYS A 81 -12.76 1.85 9.69
C LYS A 81 -13.73 2.63 10.58
N VAL A 82 -14.73 3.19 9.94
CA VAL A 82 -15.79 3.96 10.60
C VAL A 82 -17.12 3.60 9.95
N THR A 83 -18.16 3.50 10.75
CA THR A 83 -19.53 3.23 10.27
C THR A 83 -20.48 4.19 10.95
N ASN A 84 -21.30 4.88 10.14
CA ASN A 84 -22.37 5.78 10.60
C ASN A 84 -21.89 6.80 11.65
N ILE A 85 -20.77 7.49 11.37
CA ILE A 85 -20.34 8.59 12.24
C ILE A 85 -21.03 9.90 11.82
N ASP A 86 -21.54 10.60 12.81
CA ASP A 86 -22.04 11.97 12.67
C ASP A 86 -20.93 12.95 12.99
N THR A 87 -20.69 13.89 12.11
CA THR A 87 -19.75 14.97 12.36
C THR A 87 -20.41 16.14 13.07
N THR A 88 -19.61 16.92 13.80
CA THR A 88 -20.05 18.15 14.48
C THR A 88 -20.67 19.17 13.52
N ASN A 89 -20.44 19.05 12.21
CA ASN A 89 -20.96 19.93 11.17
C ASN A 89 -22.28 19.44 10.54
N GLY A 90 -22.96 18.46 11.16
CA GLY A 90 -24.26 17.97 10.69
C GLY A 90 -24.22 17.05 9.47
N ILE A 91 -23.06 16.53 9.10
CA ILE A 91 -22.95 15.45 8.13
C ILE A 91 -23.14 14.15 8.89
N THR A 92 -24.15 13.38 8.49
CA THR A 92 -24.54 12.11 9.10
C THR A 92 -24.15 10.94 8.20
N ASP A 93 -24.09 9.74 8.76
CA ASP A 93 -23.90 8.49 8.05
C ASP A 93 -22.57 8.45 7.23
N ILE A 94 -21.47 8.91 7.81
CA ILE A 94 -20.17 8.79 7.17
C ILE A 94 -19.59 7.39 7.39
N ASP A 95 -19.36 6.69 6.29
CA ASP A 95 -18.60 5.43 6.27
C ASP A 95 -17.16 5.68 5.85
N GLY A 96 -16.22 5.16 6.63
CA GLY A 96 -14.79 5.17 6.34
C GLY A 96 -14.26 3.76 6.15
N THR A 97 -13.50 3.55 5.09
CA THR A 97 -12.86 2.26 4.81
C THR A 97 -11.64 2.06 5.70
N GLU A 98 -11.42 0.82 6.15
CA GLU A 98 -10.19 0.42 6.84
C GLU A 98 -9.02 0.46 5.85
N GLY A 99 -8.05 1.29 6.14
CA GLY A 99 -6.84 1.38 5.35
C GLY A 99 -5.87 0.23 5.60
N TYR A 100 -4.90 0.10 4.74
CA TYR A 100 -3.93 -1.00 4.77
C TYR A 100 -3.11 -1.01 6.06
N PHE A 101 -2.57 0.15 6.47
CA PHE A 101 -1.76 0.24 7.69
C PHE A 101 -2.57 -0.07 8.95
N SER A 102 -3.80 0.45 9.04
CA SER A 102 -4.69 0.14 10.15
C SER A 102 -5.03 -1.35 10.24
N ALA A 103 -5.24 -2.00 9.09
CA ALA A 103 -5.48 -3.44 9.03
C ALA A 103 -4.25 -4.26 9.48
N LEU A 104 -3.04 -3.80 9.15
CA LEU A 104 -1.80 -4.48 9.54
C LEU A 104 -1.45 -4.25 11.01
N GLU A 105 -1.70 -3.07 11.57
CA GLU A 105 -1.53 -2.80 13.00
C GLU A 105 -2.41 -3.69 13.87
N ASP A 106 -3.64 -3.93 13.43
CA ASP A 106 -4.59 -4.79 14.17
C ASP A 106 -4.30 -6.28 14.00
N ARG A 107 -3.85 -6.73 12.84
CA ARG A 107 -3.84 -8.16 12.46
C ARG A 107 -2.59 -8.64 11.74
N GLY A 108 -1.71 -7.76 11.30
CA GLY A 108 -0.49 -8.08 10.58
C GLY A 108 0.69 -8.42 11.49
N MET A 109 1.79 -8.75 10.87
CA MET A 109 3.08 -8.80 11.56
C MET A 109 3.68 -7.40 11.59
N VAL A 110 3.88 -6.85 12.78
CA VAL A 110 4.45 -5.51 12.96
C VAL A 110 5.86 -5.64 13.50
N THR A 111 6.82 -5.03 12.83
CA THR A 111 8.20 -4.97 13.35
C THR A 111 8.30 -3.90 14.44
N SER A 112 9.13 -4.14 15.43
CA SER A 112 9.37 -3.16 16.51
C SER A 112 10.34 -2.05 16.10
N ASP A 113 11.07 -2.23 15.00
CA ASP A 113 12.10 -1.31 14.51
C ASP A 113 12.28 -1.45 12.99
N LEU A 114 13.05 -0.54 12.40
CA LEU A 114 13.45 -0.60 11.00
C LEU A 114 14.24 -1.88 10.72
N LEU A 115 13.94 -2.56 9.63
CA LEU A 115 14.68 -3.74 9.21
C LEU A 115 16.10 -3.35 8.78
N GLY A 116 17.07 -4.02 9.35
CA GLY A 116 18.49 -3.78 9.07
C GLY A 116 19.18 -2.86 10.07
N SER A 117 18.46 -2.28 11.04
CA SER A 117 19.09 -1.48 12.11
C SER A 117 20.08 -2.30 12.94
N ASN A 118 19.79 -3.58 13.18
CA ASN A 118 20.72 -4.56 13.78
C ASN A 118 21.27 -5.56 12.75
N GLY A 119 21.34 -5.16 11.49
CA GLY A 119 21.81 -6.00 10.39
C GLY A 119 20.86 -7.17 10.08
N LEU A 120 21.41 -8.33 9.79
CA LEU A 120 20.65 -9.53 9.43
C LEU A 120 19.80 -10.12 10.56
N THR A 121 20.08 -9.76 11.81
CA THR A 121 19.37 -10.31 12.97
C THR A 121 17.89 -9.98 12.96
N ASP A 122 17.54 -8.76 12.55
CA ASP A 122 16.16 -8.30 12.46
C ASP A 122 15.40 -9.07 11.38
N LEU A 123 16.03 -9.28 10.23
CA LEU A 123 15.45 -10.06 9.15
C LEU A 123 15.27 -11.53 9.53
N ASP A 124 16.24 -12.12 10.25
CA ASP A 124 16.15 -13.50 10.73
C ASP A 124 15.03 -13.69 11.77
N ALA A 125 14.81 -12.70 12.62
CA ALA A 125 13.70 -12.69 13.55
C ALA A 125 12.35 -12.63 12.82
N LEU A 126 12.24 -11.77 11.82
CA LEU A 126 11.07 -11.66 10.98
C LEU A 126 10.78 -12.96 10.21
N ILE A 127 11.79 -13.57 9.58
CA ILE A 127 11.63 -14.85 8.86
C ILE A 127 11.11 -15.96 9.79
N LYS A 128 11.59 -16.04 11.02
CA LYS A 128 11.07 -17.00 12.01
C LYS A 128 9.60 -16.77 12.34
N GLU A 129 9.16 -15.52 12.37
CA GLU A 129 7.75 -15.19 12.58
C GLU A 129 6.89 -15.49 11.35
N MET A 130 7.43 -15.25 10.16
CA MET A 130 6.79 -15.61 8.88
C MET A 130 6.58 -17.14 8.79
N ASP A 131 7.56 -17.94 9.18
CA ASP A 131 7.44 -19.40 9.21
C ASP A 131 6.32 -19.88 10.15
N LYS A 132 6.16 -19.25 11.31
CA LYS A 132 5.08 -19.58 12.26
C LYS A 132 3.70 -19.28 11.67
N ASN A 133 3.59 -18.24 10.86
CA ASN A 133 2.34 -17.84 10.21
C ASN A 133 2.06 -18.56 8.89
N GLY A 134 2.97 -19.47 8.47
CA GLY A 134 2.81 -20.20 7.21
C GLY A 134 2.82 -19.29 5.99
N CYS A 135 3.72 -18.33 5.96
CA CYS A 135 3.81 -17.32 4.92
C CYS A 135 4.26 -17.90 3.56
N PRO A 136 3.84 -17.32 2.44
CA PRO A 136 4.33 -17.68 1.12
C PRO A 136 5.80 -17.25 0.93
N ALA A 137 6.47 -17.85 -0.05
CA ALA A 137 7.91 -17.66 -0.25
C ALA A 137 8.29 -16.32 -0.93
N GLU A 138 7.34 -15.61 -1.54
CA GLU A 138 7.62 -14.40 -2.33
C GLU A 138 6.90 -13.17 -1.77
N TYR A 139 7.64 -12.08 -1.63
CA TYR A 139 7.15 -10.80 -1.10
C TYR A 139 7.55 -9.61 -1.96
N ALA A 140 6.61 -8.69 -2.17
CA ALA A 140 6.90 -7.34 -2.62
C ALA A 140 7.12 -6.43 -1.41
N VAL A 141 8.29 -5.80 -1.34
CA VAL A 141 8.65 -4.84 -0.30
C VAL A 141 8.49 -3.45 -0.86
N TYR A 142 7.62 -2.65 -0.25
CA TYR A 142 7.45 -1.24 -0.56
C TYR A 142 7.95 -0.43 0.62
N SER A 143 9.02 0.33 0.42
CA SER A 143 9.71 1.01 1.51
C SER A 143 9.93 2.49 1.26
N ALA A 144 9.92 3.27 2.35
CA ALA A 144 10.41 4.63 2.37
C ALA A 144 11.93 4.65 2.10
N THR A 145 12.46 5.77 1.61
CA THR A 145 13.87 5.91 1.25
C THR A 145 14.80 5.55 2.40
N ARG A 146 14.45 5.93 3.63
CA ARG A 146 15.25 5.58 4.83
C ARG A 146 15.37 4.08 5.02
N GLN A 147 14.25 3.35 4.93
CA GLN A 147 14.22 1.89 5.05
C GLN A 147 14.93 1.22 3.87
N ASP A 148 14.81 1.80 2.69
CA ASP A 148 15.44 1.31 1.47
C ASP A 148 16.97 1.33 1.58
N LEU A 149 17.53 2.43 2.08
CA LEU A 149 18.98 2.57 2.33
C LEU A 149 19.49 1.60 3.41
N LEU A 150 18.69 1.39 4.49
CA LEU A 150 19.06 0.41 5.51
C LEU A 150 19.06 -1.03 5.01
N LEU A 151 18.15 -1.37 4.10
CA LEU A 151 18.16 -2.68 3.44
C LEU A 151 19.39 -2.84 2.54
N ASP A 152 19.79 -1.79 1.83
CA ASP A 152 21.02 -1.80 1.02
C ASP A 152 22.27 -1.98 1.89
N ASP A 153 22.37 -1.24 2.98
CA ASP A 153 23.45 -1.34 3.96
C ASP A 153 23.48 -2.72 4.64
N MET A 154 22.31 -3.28 4.96
CA MET A 154 22.19 -4.61 5.54
C MET A 154 22.74 -5.69 4.61
N VAL A 155 22.40 -5.66 3.33
CA VAL A 155 22.88 -6.62 2.34
C VAL A 155 24.36 -6.41 2.04
N ALA A 156 24.82 -5.17 1.94
CA ALA A 156 26.25 -4.84 1.81
C ALA A 156 27.04 -5.29 3.04
N GLY A 157 26.52 -5.06 4.25
CA GLY A 157 27.12 -5.48 5.52
C GLY A 157 27.13 -6.99 5.73
N ALA A 158 26.19 -7.74 5.14
CA ALA A 158 26.18 -9.20 5.16
C ALA A 158 27.42 -9.79 4.45
N GLY A 159 27.93 -9.10 3.45
CA GLY A 159 29.21 -9.43 2.80
C GLY A 159 30.45 -9.07 3.63
N ALA A 160 30.32 -8.18 4.59
CA ALA A 160 31.45 -7.60 5.35
C ALA A 160 31.65 -8.17 6.76
N GLY A 161 30.98 -9.23 7.15
CA GLY A 161 31.01 -9.94 8.44
C GLY A 161 31.80 -9.29 9.57
N THR A 162 31.18 -8.98 10.69
CA THR A 162 31.72 -8.20 11.84
C THR A 162 32.99 -8.80 12.48
N ASN A 163 33.49 -9.95 12.02
CA ASN A 163 34.67 -10.64 12.58
C ASN A 163 35.62 -11.24 11.52
N VAL A 164 35.59 -10.77 10.29
CA VAL A 164 36.47 -11.26 9.27
C VAL A 164 37.37 -10.12 8.79
N THR A 165 38.68 -10.26 9.03
CA THR A 165 39.72 -9.41 8.49
C THR A 165 39.43 -9.14 7.02
N ALA A 166 39.54 -7.90 6.58
CA ALA A 166 39.10 -7.31 5.31
C ALA A 166 39.49 -8.02 3.98
N GLY A 167 39.89 -9.26 4.03
CA GLY A 167 40.33 -10.07 2.87
C GLY A 167 39.40 -11.23 2.50
N VAL A 168 38.39 -11.57 3.34
CA VAL A 168 37.57 -12.78 3.12
C VAL A 168 36.15 -12.44 2.72
N ALA A 169 35.70 -11.20 2.89
CA ALA A 169 34.35 -10.73 2.53
C ALA A 169 34.06 -10.81 1.02
N ALA A 170 35.12 -10.84 0.19
CA ALA A 170 34.98 -10.94 -1.26
C ALA A 170 34.78 -12.38 -1.78
N SER A 171 34.87 -13.42 -0.93
CA SER A 171 34.91 -14.81 -1.39
C SER A 171 33.63 -15.61 -1.18
N PHE A 172 32.60 -15.04 -0.53
CA PHE A 172 31.28 -15.65 -0.55
C PHE A 172 30.53 -15.23 -1.82
N GLY A 173 30.53 -16.11 -2.80
CA GLY A 173 30.04 -15.98 -4.17
C GLY A 173 28.56 -15.60 -4.36
N ALA A 174 28.01 -14.75 -3.50
CA ALA A 174 26.76 -14.07 -3.75
C ALA A 174 26.91 -12.97 -4.82
N PHE A 175 28.11 -12.41 -4.95
CA PHE A 175 28.43 -11.40 -5.94
C PHE A 175 29.81 -11.72 -6.54
N ASN A 176 29.83 -12.64 -7.48
CA ASN A 176 31.02 -12.91 -8.27
C ASN A 176 31.18 -11.81 -9.32
N ASN A 177 31.27 -10.56 -8.88
CA ASN A 177 31.45 -9.46 -9.79
C ASN A 177 32.26 -8.32 -9.18
N ASP A 178 32.99 -7.68 -10.08
CA ASP A 178 33.98 -6.66 -9.91
C ASP A 178 33.58 -5.55 -8.92
N ARG A 179 34.58 -4.92 -8.30
CA ARG A 179 34.48 -3.82 -7.33
C ARG A 179 33.58 -2.66 -7.77
N ASP A 180 33.39 -2.50 -9.09
CA ASP A 180 32.51 -1.48 -9.68
C ASP A 180 31.03 -1.84 -9.57
N MET A 181 30.67 -3.10 -9.38
CA MET A 181 29.27 -3.54 -9.20
C MET A 181 28.81 -3.46 -7.74
N ALA A 182 29.75 -3.50 -6.79
CA ALA A 182 29.47 -3.24 -5.38
C ALA A 182 29.11 -1.77 -5.09
N LEU A 183 29.45 -0.85 -6.01
CA LEU A 183 29.06 0.55 -5.95
C LEU A 183 27.68 0.83 -6.58
N ASN A 184 27.14 -0.11 -7.36
CA ASN A 184 25.78 -0.06 -7.88
C ASN A 184 24.83 -0.78 -6.91
N LEU A 185 24.64 -0.22 -5.73
CA LEU A 185 23.81 -0.76 -4.63
C LEU A 185 22.30 -0.81 -4.92
N GLY A 186 21.88 -0.64 -6.16
CA GLY A 186 20.47 -0.71 -6.55
C GLY A 186 20.02 -2.13 -6.90
N PHE A 187 20.14 -3.11 -5.99
CA PHE A 187 19.55 -4.43 -6.25
C PHE A 187 18.03 -4.39 -6.07
N LYS A 188 17.34 -5.14 -6.93
CA LYS A 188 15.88 -5.18 -6.98
C LYS A 188 15.29 -6.32 -6.15
N SER A 189 16.05 -7.34 -5.84
CA SER A 189 15.60 -8.50 -5.07
C SER A 189 16.73 -9.17 -4.33
N PHE A 190 16.41 -9.77 -3.19
CA PHE A 190 17.33 -10.62 -2.42
C PHE A 190 16.55 -11.81 -1.85
N SER A 191 17.25 -12.91 -1.58
CA SER A 191 16.67 -14.12 -1.02
C SER A 191 17.38 -14.52 0.25
N ARG A 192 16.61 -14.92 1.28
CA ARG A 192 17.14 -15.46 2.54
C ARG A 192 16.13 -16.43 3.18
N GLY A 193 16.65 -17.55 3.70
CA GLY A 193 15.84 -18.52 4.43
C GLY A 193 14.71 -19.16 3.63
N GLY A 194 14.82 -19.22 2.29
CA GLY A 194 13.77 -19.71 1.40
C GLY A 194 12.76 -18.64 0.98
N TYR A 195 12.87 -17.42 1.47
CA TYR A 195 12.04 -16.28 1.09
C TYR A 195 12.75 -15.40 0.08
N THR A 196 12.01 -14.86 -0.88
CA THR A 196 12.49 -13.89 -1.87
C THR A 196 11.75 -12.57 -1.67
N PHE A 197 12.50 -11.50 -1.53
CA PHE A 197 12.01 -10.15 -1.30
C PHE A 197 12.29 -9.28 -2.52
N HIS A 198 11.25 -8.77 -3.17
CA HIS A 198 11.33 -7.85 -4.30
C HIS A 198 11.21 -6.42 -3.80
N LYS A 199 12.29 -5.68 -3.87
CA LYS A 199 12.41 -4.32 -3.32
C LYS A 199 11.88 -3.28 -4.30
N ASN A 200 10.99 -2.42 -3.81
CA ASN A 200 10.43 -1.28 -4.54
C ASN A 200 10.43 -0.05 -3.62
N SER A 201 10.95 1.06 -4.12
CA SER A 201 10.87 2.33 -3.42
C SER A 201 9.47 2.95 -3.59
N PHE A 202 8.82 3.29 -2.49
CA PHE A 202 7.50 3.91 -2.48
C PHE A 202 7.62 5.38 -2.02
N LYS A 203 7.77 6.28 -3.00
CA LYS A 203 8.06 7.70 -2.75
C LYS A 203 6.95 8.43 -1.97
N LEU A 204 5.71 7.95 -2.04
CA LEU A 204 4.57 8.55 -1.33
C LEU A 204 4.78 8.52 0.20
N LEU A 205 5.47 7.51 0.72
CA LEU A 205 5.82 7.42 2.14
C LEU A 205 6.87 8.44 2.61
N ASN A 206 7.50 9.17 1.67
CA ASN A 206 8.47 10.20 1.97
C ASN A 206 7.91 11.62 1.80
N ASP A 207 6.64 11.76 1.41
CA ASP A 207 6.04 13.05 1.14
C ASP A 207 5.47 13.68 2.43
N PRO A 208 6.11 14.74 2.98
CA PRO A 208 5.65 15.38 4.20
C PRO A 208 4.32 16.12 4.03
N THR A 209 3.92 16.44 2.79
CA THR A 209 2.65 17.14 2.54
C THR A 209 1.45 16.21 2.65
N LEU A 210 1.65 14.91 2.40
CA LEU A 210 0.61 13.90 2.45
C LEU A 210 0.54 13.22 3.82
N LEU A 211 1.70 12.91 4.40
CA LEU A 211 1.79 12.16 5.68
C LEU A 211 1.89 13.09 6.91
N GLY A 212 2.13 14.39 6.68
CA GLY A 212 2.48 15.31 7.76
C GLY A 212 3.93 15.14 8.23
N ASN A 213 4.43 16.13 8.96
CA ASN A 213 5.79 16.15 9.47
C ASN A 213 5.86 15.69 10.94
N ASP A 214 4.88 14.91 11.38
CA ASP A 214 4.77 14.42 12.74
C ASP A 214 5.54 13.11 12.93
N ASP A 215 6.23 12.99 14.07
CA ASP A 215 6.98 11.78 14.46
C ASP A 215 6.12 10.53 14.48
N VAL A 216 4.81 10.68 14.73
CA VAL A 216 3.84 9.58 14.69
C VAL A 216 3.67 9.02 13.28
N HIS A 217 3.61 9.88 12.26
CA HIS A 217 3.49 9.48 10.85
C HIS A 217 4.80 8.89 10.31
N ASN A 218 5.94 9.34 10.80
CA ASN A 218 7.24 8.75 10.48
C ASN A 218 7.37 7.28 10.95
N ARG A 219 6.66 6.87 11.98
CA ARG A 219 6.61 5.47 12.43
C ARG A 219 5.86 4.58 11.45
N LEU A 220 4.74 5.06 10.92
CA LEU A 220 3.91 4.31 9.96
C LEU A 220 4.54 4.25 8.56
N ALA A 221 5.41 5.20 8.25
CA ALA A 221 5.95 5.41 6.92
C ALA A 221 7.24 4.62 6.60
N ALA A 222 7.63 3.63 7.40
CA ALA A 222 8.86 2.88 7.14
C ALA A 222 8.73 1.94 5.93
N GLY A 223 7.66 1.17 5.85
CA GLY A 223 7.39 0.30 4.71
C GLY A 223 6.43 -0.84 5.00
N VAL A 224 6.10 -1.58 3.95
CA VAL A 224 5.24 -2.76 4.02
C VAL A 224 5.79 -3.88 3.17
N MET A 225 5.50 -5.13 3.56
CA MET A 225 5.76 -6.31 2.75
C MET A 225 4.44 -7.00 2.43
N ILE A 226 4.18 -7.17 1.15
CA ILE A 226 2.95 -7.76 0.62
C ILE A 226 3.27 -9.15 0.08
N PRO A 227 2.60 -10.21 0.54
CA PRO A 227 2.79 -11.55 -0.01
C PRO A 227 2.31 -11.62 -1.46
N LEU A 228 3.15 -12.10 -2.37
CA LEU A 228 2.84 -12.30 -3.79
C LEU A 228 2.19 -13.68 -4.01
N ALA A 229 1.15 -13.96 -3.27
CA ALA A 229 0.42 -15.22 -3.37
C ALA A 229 -1.09 -14.98 -3.41
N ASN A 230 -1.79 -15.90 -4.05
CA ASN A 230 -3.24 -15.92 -3.99
C ASN A 230 -3.70 -16.66 -2.73
N VAL A 231 -4.62 -16.06 -2.02
CA VAL A 231 -5.29 -16.67 -0.88
C VAL A 231 -6.46 -17.50 -1.39
N VAL A 232 -6.52 -18.75 -0.94
CA VAL A 232 -7.63 -19.67 -1.30
C VAL A 232 -8.67 -19.62 -0.18
N ASP A 233 -9.92 -19.31 -0.52
CA ASP A 233 -11.03 -19.46 0.42
C ASP A 233 -11.29 -20.95 0.67
N PRO A 234 -11.14 -21.46 1.91
CA PRO A 234 -11.31 -22.87 2.21
C PRO A 234 -12.76 -23.38 2.00
N ARG A 235 -13.75 -22.47 1.90
CA ARG A 235 -15.15 -22.84 1.68
C ARG A 235 -15.54 -22.89 0.21
N SER A 236 -15.17 -21.84 -0.54
CA SER A 236 -15.52 -21.71 -1.97
C SER A 236 -14.46 -22.29 -2.91
N GLY A 237 -13.23 -22.46 -2.46
CA GLY A 237 -12.08 -22.79 -3.29
C GLY A 237 -11.64 -21.66 -4.23
N GLU A 238 -12.25 -20.49 -4.10
CA GLU A 238 -11.94 -19.32 -4.91
C GLU A 238 -10.55 -18.78 -4.55
N ARG A 239 -9.79 -18.38 -5.57
CA ARG A 239 -8.47 -17.79 -5.43
C ARG A 239 -8.56 -16.29 -5.64
N ALA A 240 -8.09 -15.53 -4.68
CA ALA A 240 -8.07 -14.08 -4.75
C ALA A 240 -6.71 -13.54 -4.28
N PRO A 241 -6.26 -12.39 -4.78
CA PRO A 241 -5.00 -11.77 -4.35
C PRO A 241 -5.04 -11.40 -2.87
N ALA A 242 -3.88 -11.34 -2.24
CA ALA A 242 -3.75 -11.00 -0.81
C ALA A 242 -4.21 -9.55 -0.52
N LEU A 243 -4.00 -8.65 -1.46
CA LEU A 243 -4.44 -7.27 -1.39
C LEU A 243 -5.21 -6.91 -2.66
N GLU A 244 -6.40 -6.33 -2.50
CA GLU A 244 -7.30 -5.99 -3.60
C GLU A 244 -8.07 -4.71 -3.29
N MET A 245 -8.24 -3.85 -4.28
CA MET A 245 -9.11 -2.69 -4.18
C MET A 245 -10.39 -2.95 -4.97
N ASN A 246 -11.54 -2.87 -4.29
CA ASN A 246 -12.85 -3.09 -4.87
C ASN A 246 -13.59 -1.78 -5.05
N PHE A 247 -14.29 -1.68 -6.18
CA PHE A 247 -15.14 -0.55 -6.52
C PHE A 247 -16.60 -0.97 -6.54
N LYS A 248 -17.48 -0.05 -6.15
CA LYS A 248 -18.91 -0.31 -6.19
C LYS A 248 -19.43 -0.16 -7.60
N SER A 249 -20.09 -1.19 -8.11
CA SER A 249 -20.73 -1.20 -9.42
C SER A 249 -22.07 -1.91 -9.39
N ALA A 250 -23.01 -1.49 -10.21
CA ALA A 250 -24.31 -2.14 -10.39
C ALA A 250 -24.90 -1.85 -11.77
N GLY A 251 -25.30 -2.90 -12.51
CA GLY A 251 -26.05 -2.76 -13.74
C GLY A 251 -25.37 -1.96 -14.86
N GLY A 252 -24.05 -2.01 -14.95
CA GLY A 252 -23.26 -1.25 -15.93
C GLY A 252 -22.90 0.17 -15.48
N TYR A 253 -23.30 0.57 -14.26
CA TYR A 253 -22.89 1.81 -13.62
C TYR A 253 -21.70 1.50 -12.71
N ASP A 254 -20.54 2.06 -13.04
CA ASP A 254 -19.29 1.87 -12.33
C ASP A 254 -18.88 3.14 -11.59
N ARG A 255 -18.49 3.00 -10.33
CA ARG A 255 -18.05 4.09 -9.47
C ARG A 255 -16.54 4.04 -9.17
N GLU A 256 -15.77 3.44 -10.05
CA GLU A 256 -14.30 3.42 -9.94
C GLU A 256 -13.73 4.83 -10.03
N MET A 257 -14.10 5.57 -11.10
CA MET A 257 -13.70 6.95 -11.31
C MET A 257 -14.73 7.66 -12.18
N GLU A 258 -15.73 8.23 -11.55
CA GLU A 258 -16.71 9.04 -12.26
C GLU A 258 -16.18 10.47 -12.46
N HIS A 259 -16.31 10.94 -13.66
CA HIS A 259 -16.02 12.32 -14.05
C HIS A 259 -17.18 12.91 -14.82
N TRP A 260 -17.64 14.10 -14.42
CA TRP A 260 -18.65 14.85 -15.15
C TRP A 260 -18.42 16.34 -14.98
N VAL A 261 -18.95 17.12 -15.91
CA VAL A 261 -18.83 18.59 -15.90
C VAL A 261 -20.20 19.21 -15.83
N THR A 262 -20.33 20.25 -14.99
CA THR A 262 -21.51 21.11 -14.92
C THR A 262 -21.11 22.54 -15.22
N GLY A 263 -21.99 23.34 -15.83
CA GLY A 263 -21.64 24.73 -16.13
C GLY A 263 -22.81 25.57 -16.67
N GLY A 264 -22.66 26.89 -16.55
CA GLY A 264 -23.60 27.92 -17.02
C GLY A 264 -23.18 28.60 -18.28
N GLY A 265 -22.91 27.84 -19.35
CA GLY A 265 -22.46 28.34 -20.64
C GLY A 265 -20.97 28.32 -20.88
N VAL A 266 -20.16 28.22 -19.83
CA VAL A 266 -18.69 28.11 -19.94
C VAL A 266 -18.33 26.78 -20.56
N LEU A 267 -17.44 26.79 -21.56
CA LEU A 267 -17.00 25.59 -22.30
C LEU A 267 -18.16 24.78 -22.95
N GLY A 268 -19.32 25.42 -23.15
CA GLY A 268 -20.49 24.80 -23.80
C GLY A 268 -21.39 23.98 -22.88
N PHE A 269 -21.14 23.95 -21.57
CA PHE A 269 -21.98 23.27 -20.57
C PHE A 269 -23.08 24.24 -20.08
N THR A 270 -24.36 23.82 -20.13
CA THR A 270 -25.54 24.69 -19.87
C THR A 270 -26.48 24.15 -18.78
N ASN A 271 -25.97 23.33 -17.86
CA ASN A 271 -26.74 22.69 -16.80
C ASN A 271 -26.60 23.37 -15.43
N ASP A 272 -26.04 24.57 -15.39
CA ASP A 272 -25.95 25.42 -14.20
C ASP A 272 -26.26 26.88 -14.61
N THR A 273 -26.69 27.70 -13.67
CA THR A 273 -26.95 29.12 -13.86
C THR A 273 -25.77 30.03 -13.57
N GLN A 274 -24.73 29.50 -12.93
CA GLN A 274 -23.50 30.22 -12.61
C GLN A 274 -22.56 30.28 -13.83
N ASP A 275 -21.90 31.42 -14.05
CA ASP A 275 -20.88 31.61 -15.12
C ASP A 275 -19.58 30.91 -14.76
N VAL A 276 -19.65 29.58 -14.61
CA VAL A 276 -18.53 28.70 -14.24
C VAL A 276 -18.66 27.37 -14.97
N ALA A 277 -17.52 26.68 -15.14
CA ALA A 277 -17.50 25.25 -15.42
C ALA A 277 -16.91 24.52 -14.20
N LYS A 278 -17.61 23.49 -13.69
CA LYS A 278 -17.22 22.68 -12.55
C LYS A 278 -16.93 21.26 -13.01
N PHE A 279 -15.70 20.82 -12.77
CA PHE A 279 -15.23 19.47 -13.04
C PHE A 279 -15.37 18.67 -11.74
N HIS A 280 -16.11 17.58 -11.78
CA HIS A 280 -16.39 16.74 -10.62
C HIS A 280 -15.74 15.38 -10.77
N TYR A 281 -15.09 14.92 -9.72
CA TYR A 281 -14.53 13.58 -9.59
C TYR A 281 -15.15 12.88 -8.39
N ARG A 282 -15.48 11.62 -8.56
CA ARG A 282 -16.03 10.78 -7.49
C ARG A 282 -15.56 9.34 -7.67
N SER A 283 -15.19 8.70 -6.55
CA SER A 283 -14.88 7.28 -6.48
C SER A 283 -15.52 6.69 -5.23
N GLU A 284 -16.02 5.46 -5.32
CA GLU A 284 -16.51 4.69 -4.19
C GLU A 284 -15.78 3.36 -4.15
N CYS A 285 -14.87 3.23 -3.20
CA CYS A 285 -13.91 2.14 -3.14
C CYS A 285 -13.71 1.64 -1.71
N CYS A 286 -13.25 0.40 -1.59
CA CYS A 286 -12.79 -0.18 -0.33
C CYS A 286 -11.56 -1.05 -0.56
N LEU A 287 -10.75 -1.21 0.47
CA LEU A 287 -9.60 -2.09 0.46
C LEU A 287 -9.97 -3.43 1.10
N VAL A 288 -9.55 -4.52 0.47
CA VAL A 288 -9.70 -5.87 0.99
C VAL A 288 -8.31 -6.46 1.24
N THR A 289 -8.00 -6.68 2.51
CA THR A 289 -6.76 -7.32 2.94
C THR A 289 -7.06 -8.74 3.39
N ARG A 290 -6.59 -9.74 2.64
CA ARG A 290 -6.74 -11.16 2.96
C ARG A 290 -5.48 -11.67 3.61
N SER A 291 -5.63 -12.61 4.55
CA SER A 291 -4.49 -13.19 5.30
C SER A 291 -3.58 -12.12 5.90
N ALA A 292 -4.17 -11.12 6.57
CA ALA A 292 -3.42 -9.99 7.13
C ALA A 292 -2.24 -10.42 8.02
N ASN A 293 -2.34 -11.58 8.68
CA ASN A 293 -1.27 -12.18 9.48
C ASN A 293 -0.04 -12.63 8.66
N GLN A 294 -0.12 -12.60 7.33
CA GLN A 294 1.01 -12.89 6.44
C GLN A 294 1.64 -11.63 5.86
N HIS A 295 1.04 -10.47 6.08
CA HIS A 295 1.59 -9.18 5.68
C HIS A 295 2.47 -8.62 6.79
N VAL A 296 3.47 -7.84 6.41
CA VAL A 296 4.40 -7.20 7.36
C VAL A 296 4.29 -5.69 7.27
N LEU A 297 4.14 -5.05 8.41
CA LEU A 297 4.27 -3.60 8.56
C LEU A 297 5.62 -3.30 9.22
N ILE A 298 6.48 -2.57 8.52
CA ILE A 298 7.76 -2.12 9.05
C ILE A 298 7.54 -0.76 9.70
N GLN A 299 7.63 -0.73 11.02
CA GLN A 299 7.56 0.51 11.79
C GLN A 299 8.96 0.97 12.16
N GLY A 300 9.24 2.28 11.99
CA GLY A 300 10.46 2.88 12.50
C GLY A 300 10.23 3.49 13.87
N THR A 301 11.13 3.25 14.81
CA THR A 301 11.29 4.12 15.97
C THR A 301 12.12 5.33 15.53
N VAL A 302 11.66 6.53 15.88
CA VAL A 302 12.37 7.78 15.61
C VAL A 302 13.59 7.89 16.51
#